data_ba4de8c2cb79cab0b4ad1246207a14d8
#
_entry.id   ba4de8c2cb79cab0b4ad1246207a14d8
#
_cell.length_a   1.000
_cell.length_b   1.000
_cell.length_c   1.000
_cell.angle_alpha   90.00
_cell.angle_beta   90.00
_cell.angle_gamma   90.00
#
_symmetry.space_group_name_H-M   'P 1'
#
loop_
_entity.id
_entity.type
_entity.pdbx_description
1 polymer ?
#
loop_
_entity_poly.entity_id
_entity_poly.type
_entity_poly.pdbx_seq_one_letter_code
_entity_poly.pdbx_strand_id
1 'polypeptide(L)'
;MNAQTSQIDGVTGATVTSKAVQNAVADCIQQASGGAINPAQQSTEETSSTADWLGEAPEIAESDIKQTVDCEVLVVGAGSSGTFAAAAAAEAGAKTILIEKFGHDMASGIRDTLAACGSKQQQEDGDDVSKKDAVRYLCNWSQGYTRRSLAQVWADKSGETMDWFTDVLAESGIDFRHEIDEKHEGDNYEVLDVGHSTQYGEEYSEQLTMDAVLKHAEADGLEVQYEITMVKLEKDGDRVTGLIAKNANDEYVRYNASKGVILACGGYSGNDVMMNALQPQSVEQTCINYSKPGAKGDGIKACLWAGAIMDTTHTSMIFDRGAIKPDQTGEYGKASDGALFWMGSQPFLKVNLSGERFMNEYMPYDLVLHAAASQPYHTYCTIWDSKYAEDCERFATHGCSRLYPHVNGTNPVFPMDYVQAMNADLQDQGYIVEADTIEELADKLGLPKETFTATVDHYNELAAKGEDEDYGKESYRLSTLSEAPFYGVRQAGGYLICTMDGIQIDDNMHAIDQDFKAIPGLYVIGDMSGNYFSGSYPSLMAG
;
A
#
# COMPACT_ATOMS: atom_id res chain seq x y z
N MET A 1 -7.96 3.46 -31.70
CA MET A 1 -9.17 2.64 -31.88
C MET A 1 -8.93 1.66 -33.02
N ASN A 2 -8.65 0.41 -32.70
CA ASN A 2 -8.42 -0.62 -33.71
C ASN A 2 -9.71 -1.24 -34.25
N ALA A 3 -10.84 -1.10 -33.55
CA ALA A 3 -12.14 -1.55 -34.02
C ALA A 3 -12.93 -0.36 -34.59
N GLN A 4 -13.28 -0.41 -35.86
CA GLN A 4 -14.13 0.60 -36.50
C GLN A 4 -15.59 0.40 -36.09
N THR A 5 -15.86 0.48 -34.79
CA THR A 5 -17.18 0.29 -34.18
C THR A 5 -17.49 1.38 -33.16
N SER A 6 -18.77 1.73 -33.05
CA SER A 6 -19.28 2.62 -32.00
C SER A 6 -19.78 1.85 -30.77
N GLN A 7 -19.74 0.51 -30.81
CA GLN A 7 -20.11 -0.34 -29.67
C GLN A 7 -18.93 -0.39 -28.70
N ILE A 8 -19.05 0.33 -27.61
CA ILE A 8 -18.12 0.35 -26.48
C ILE A 8 -18.93 0.08 -25.22
N ASP A 9 -18.32 -0.52 -24.24
CA ASP A 9 -18.99 -0.76 -22.96
C ASP A 9 -19.38 0.55 -22.29
N GLY A 10 -20.60 0.59 -21.79
CA GLY A 10 -21.09 1.75 -21.04
C GLY A 10 -20.54 1.75 -19.63
N VAL A 11 -20.23 2.94 -19.10
CA VAL A 11 -19.86 3.11 -17.70
C VAL A 11 -21.11 2.96 -16.84
N THR A 12 -21.09 2.08 -15.86
CA THR A 12 -22.18 1.87 -14.92
C THR A 12 -22.53 3.19 -14.21
N GLY A 13 -23.81 3.58 -14.24
CA GLY A 13 -24.29 4.84 -13.67
C GLY A 13 -24.18 6.06 -14.58
N ALA A 14 -23.55 5.95 -15.77
CA ALA A 14 -23.37 7.04 -16.72
C ALA A 14 -24.04 6.74 -18.08
N THR A 15 -25.19 6.10 -18.09
CA THR A 15 -25.87 5.60 -19.32
C THR A 15 -26.12 6.67 -20.37
N VAL A 16 -26.49 7.90 -19.97
CA VAL A 16 -26.76 9.00 -20.90
C VAL A 16 -25.47 9.48 -21.56
N THR A 17 -24.40 9.64 -20.77
CA THR A 17 -23.08 10.08 -21.27
C THR A 17 -22.47 8.99 -22.17
N SER A 18 -22.53 7.74 -21.78
CA SER A 18 -22.03 6.62 -22.58
C SER A 18 -22.73 6.52 -23.94
N LYS A 19 -24.06 6.70 -23.99
CA LYS A 19 -24.81 6.74 -25.25
C LYS A 19 -24.44 7.94 -26.12
N ALA A 20 -24.21 9.09 -25.52
CA ALA A 20 -23.80 10.29 -26.27
C ALA A 20 -22.42 10.09 -26.92
N VAL A 21 -21.47 9.49 -26.19
CA VAL A 21 -20.14 9.13 -26.71
C VAL A 21 -20.26 8.08 -27.83
N GLN A 22 -21.06 7.02 -27.65
CA GLN A 22 -21.29 6.00 -28.67
C GLN A 22 -21.83 6.60 -29.96
N ASN A 23 -22.82 7.50 -29.87
CA ASN A 23 -23.39 8.19 -31.01
C ASN A 23 -22.37 9.07 -31.73
N ALA A 24 -21.58 9.85 -30.97
CA ALA A 24 -20.55 10.71 -31.54
C ALA A 24 -19.46 9.89 -32.27
N VAL A 25 -19.04 8.77 -31.70
CA VAL A 25 -18.09 7.85 -32.34
C VAL A 25 -18.69 7.22 -33.61
N ALA A 26 -19.96 6.81 -33.57
CA ALA A 26 -20.65 6.30 -34.75
C ALA A 26 -20.69 7.31 -35.90
N ASP A 27 -21.05 8.57 -35.61
CA ASP A 27 -21.08 9.64 -36.56
C ASP A 27 -19.68 9.92 -37.16
N CYS A 28 -18.64 9.94 -36.34
CA CYS A 28 -17.26 10.11 -36.78
C CYS A 28 -16.82 8.98 -37.73
N ILE A 29 -17.10 7.72 -37.41
CA ILE A 29 -16.76 6.56 -38.24
C ILE A 29 -17.52 6.64 -39.57
N GLN A 30 -18.80 6.99 -39.54
CA GLN A 30 -19.62 7.10 -40.75
C GLN A 30 -19.13 8.23 -41.66
N GLN A 31 -18.79 9.40 -41.12
CA GLN A 31 -18.22 10.51 -41.87
C GLN A 31 -16.84 10.18 -42.45
N ALA A 32 -15.96 9.57 -41.64
CA ALA A 32 -14.61 9.22 -42.08
C ALA A 32 -14.59 8.14 -43.15
N SER A 33 -15.57 7.22 -43.15
CA SER A 33 -15.70 6.15 -44.15
C SER A 33 -16.51 6.54 -45.40
N GLY A 34 -17.03 7.75 -45.45
CA GLY A 34 -17.93 8.18 -46.54
C GLY A 34 -19.21 7.34 -46.62
N GLY A 35 -19.66 6.77 -45.50
CA GLY A 35 -20.81 5.89 -45.41
C GLY A 35 -20.54 4.41 -45.78
N ALA A 36 -19.29 4.06 -46.08
CA ALA A 36 -18.92 2.68 -46.46
C ALA A 36 -18.91 1.69 -45.27
N ILE A 37 -18.85 2.18 -44.05
CA ILE A 37 -18.84 1.37 -42.83
C ILE A 37 -20.09 1.70 -42.00
N ASN A 38 -20.87 0.63 -41.67
CA ASN A 38 -21.95 0.77 -40.69
C ASN A 38 -21.43 0.30 -39.31
N PRO A 39 -21.09 1.23 -38.40
CA PRO A 39 -20.47 0.89 -37.12
C PRO A 39 -21.39 0.06 -36.18
N ALA A 40 -22.71 0.02 -36.44
CA ALA A 40 -23.66 -0.77 -35.66
C ALA A 40 -23.72 -2.23 -36.07
N GLN A 41 -23.12 -2.63 -37.21
CA GLN A 41 -23.19 -4.00 -37.76
C GLN A 41 -21.89 -4.80 -37.62
N GLN A 42 -20.79 -4.19 -37.11
CA GLN A 42 -19.59 -4.95 -36.79
C GLN A 42 -19.81 -5.68 -35.46
N SER A 43 -19.80 -7.01 -35.52
CA SER A 43 -19.80 -7.85 -34.32
C SER A 43 -18.60 -7.47 -33.45
N THR A 44 -18.87 -7.07 -32.23
CA THR A 44 -17.86 -7.06 -31.20
C THR A 44 -17.29 -8.48 -31.10
N GLU A 45 -15.99 -8.66 -31.37
CA GLU A 45 -15.28 -9.67 -30.61
C GLU A 45 -15.56 -9.32 -29.14
N GLU A 46 -16.14 -10.24 -28.42
CA GLU A 46 -16.35 -10.12 -26.98
C GLU A 46 -15.00 -9.72 -26.37
N THR A 47 -14.84 -8.43 -26.09
CA THR A 47 -13.84 -8.00 -25.12
C THR A 47 -14.21 -8.76 -23.86
N SER A 48 -13.33 -9.64 -23.41
CA SER A 48 -13.49 -10.52 -22.29
C SER A 48 -14.36 -9.84 -21.23
N SER A 49 -15.51 -10.46 -20.93
CA SER A 49 -16.23 -10.21 -19.69
C SER A 49 -15.20 -10.01 -18.59
N THR A 50 -15.34 -8.99 -17.77
CA THR A 50 -14.55 -8.84 -16.54
C THR A 50 -14.45 -10.24 -15.95
N ALA A 51 -13.24 -10.83 -15.97
CA ALA A 51 -13.06 -12.21 -15.55
C ALA A 51 -13.73 -12.35 -14.19
N ASP A 52 -14.56 -13.35 -14.00
CA ASP A 52 -15.22 -13.59 -12.73
C ASP A 52 -14.13 -13.94 -11.70
N TRP A 53 -13.55 -12.89 -11.11
CA TRP A 53 -12.46 -13.01 -10.15
C TRP A 53 -12.91 -13.67 -8.85
N LEU A 54 -14.21 -13.58 -8.53
CA LEU A 54 -14.77 -14.17 -7.32
C LEU A 54 -14.92 -15.68 -7.46
N GLY A 55 -15.47 -16.15 -8.58
CA GLY A 55 -15.82 -17.55 -8.76
C GLY A 55 -16.87 -18.04 -7.78
N GLU A 56 -17.09 -19.34 -7.75
CA GLU A 56 -17.99 -20.00 -6.81
C GLU A 56 -17.23 -20.62 -5.64
N ALA A 57 -17.88 -20.68 -4.45
CA ALA A 57 -17.33 -21.37 -3.29
C ALA A 57 -17.10 -22.86 -3.65
N PRO A 58 -15.91 -23.42 -3.31
CA PRO A 58 -15.62 -24.80 -3.63
C PRO A 58 -16.56 -25.76 -2.88
N GLU A 59 -17.09 -26.74 -3.59
CA GLU A 59 -17.83 -27.85 -2.99
C GLU A 59 -16.85 -28.93 -2.53
N ILE A 60 -16.92 -29.28 -1.25
CA ILE A 60 -16.05 -30.30 -0.62
C ILE A 60 -16.95 -31.35 0.00
N ALA A 61 -16.80 -32.62 -0.47
CA ALA A 61 -17.58 -33.70 0.08
C ALA A 61 -17.12 -34.07 1.51
N GLU A 62 -18.05 -34.43 2.38
CA GLU A 62 -17.74 -34.82 3.75
C GLU A 62 -16.73 -35.99 3.84
N SER A 63 -16.77 -36.89 2.87
CA SER A 63 -15.83 -38.03 2.73
C SER A 63 -14.39 -37.60 2.44
N ASP A 64 -14.18 -36.37 1.95
CA ASP A 64 -12.85 -35.87 1.57
C ASP A 64 -12.12 -35.25 2.74
N ILE A 65 -12.85 -34.89 3.81
CA ILE A 65 -12.30 -34.35 5.05
C ILE A 65 -11.60 -35.46 5.83
N LYS A 66 -10.29 -35.32 6.04
CA LYS A 66 -9.45 -36.34 6.66
C LYS A 66 -9.30 -36.14 8.17
N GLN A 67 -9.44 -34.91 8.63
CA GLN A 67 -9.26 -34.56 10.04
C GLN A 67 -10.24 -33.46 10.44
N THR A 68 -10.66 -33.48 11.70
CA THR A 68 -11.42 -32.39 12.33
C THR A 68 -10.66 -31.95 13.59
N VAL A 69 -10.49 -30.63 13.75
CA VAL A 69 -9.80 -29.99 14.86
C VAL A 69 -10.77 -29.04 15.55
N ASP A 70 -10.86 -29.09 16.88
CA ASP A 70 -11.74 -28.24 17.66
C ASP A 70 -10.94 -27.20 18.46
N CYS A 71 -11.36 -25.93 18.36
CA CYS A 71 -10.85 -24.82 19.15
C CYS A 71 -11.98 -23.90 19.61
N GLU A 72 -11.67 -22.89 20.41
CA GLU A 72 -12.61 -21.84 20.75
C GLU A 72 -12.50 -20.66 19.79
N VAL A 73 -11.26 -20.21 19.51
CA VAL A 73 -10.93 -19.14 18.55
C VAL A 73 -9.96 -19.69 17.52
N LEU A 74 -10.29 -19.50 16.24
CA LEU A 74 -9.41 -19.80 15.13
C LEU A 74 -8.95 -18.50 14.48
N VAL A 75 -7.64 -18.30 14.39
CA VAL A 75 -7.04 -17.15 13.69
C VAL A 75 -6.38 -17.64 12.41
N VAL A 76 -6.57 -16.92 11.29
CA VAL A 76 -6.05 -17.30 9.98
C VAL A 76 -5.11 -16.24 9.45
N GLY A 77 -3.83 -16.60 9.33
CA GLY A 77 -2.75 -15.74 8.84
C GLY A 77 -1.83 -15.25 9.97
N ALA A 78 -0.55 -15.58 9.90
CA ALA A 78 0.49 -15.16 10.84
C ALA A 78 1.24 -13.90 10.37
N GLY A 79 0.51 -12.91 9.86
CA GLY A 79 1.00 -11.55 9.65
C GLY A 79 0.85 -10.69 10.91
N SER A 80 1.13 -9.38 10.81
CA SER A 80 1.03 -8.45 11.95
C SER A 80 -0.30 -8.59 12.70
N SER A 81 -1.42 -8.39 12.04
CA SER A 81 -2.74 -8.39 12.68
C SER A 81 -3.14 -9.76 13.25
N GLY A 82 -2.84 -10.86 12.55
CA GLY A 82 -3.20 -12.19 13.02
C GLY A 82 -2.38 -12.65 14.24
N THR A 83 -1.10 -12.30 14.28
CA THR A 83 -0.23 -12.59 15.42
C THR A 83 -0.71 -11.85 16.68
N PHE A 84 -1.04 -10.55 16.57
CA PHE A 84 -1.63 -9.80 17.69
C PHE A 84 -2.96 -10.39 18.15
N ALA A 85 -3.86 -10.71 17.21
CA ALA A 85 -5.17 -11.28 17.56
C ALA A 85 -5.06 -12.66 18.23
N ALA A 86 -4.14 -13.51 17.75
CA ALA A 86 -3.91 -14.82 18.33
C ALA A 86 -3.34 -14.72 19.75
N ALA A 87 -2.38 -13.82 19.98
CA ALA A 87 -1.82 -13.55 21.30
C ALA A 87 -2.91 -13.06 22.27
N ALA A 88 -3.66 -12.02 21.88
CA ALA A 88 -4.73 -11.47 22.71
C ALA A 88 -5.82 -12.53 23.06
N ALA A 89 -6.16 -13.41 22.12
CA ALA A 89 -7.13 -14.48 22.38
C ALA A 89 -6.59 -15.55 23.35
N ALA A 90 -5.31 -15.89 23.24
CA ALA A 90 -4.65 -16.84 24.15
C ALA A 90 -4.53 -16.26 25.58
N GLU A 91 -4.05 -15.01 25.70
CA GLU A 91 -3.99 -14.29 27.00
C GLU A 91 -5.37 -14.16 27.67
N ALA A 92 -6.43 -14.02 26.87
CA ALA A 92 -7.81 -14.05 27.39
C ALA A 92 -8.27 -15.47 27.85
N GLY A 93 -7.41 -16.47 27.77
CA GLY A 93 -7.65 -17.85 28.19
C GLY A 93 -8.50 -18.68 27.23
N ALA A 94 -8.64 -18.26 25.96
CA ALA A 94 -9.34 -19.06 24.96
C ALA A 94 -8.41 -20.15 24.40
N LYS A 95 -8.95 -21.35 24.12
CA LYS A 95 -8.24 -22.35 23.32
C LYS A 95 -8.09 -21.84 21.90
N THR A 96 -6.94 -21.23 21.58
CA THR A 96 -6.67 -20.52 20.34
C THR A 96 -5.75 -21.32 19.43
N ILE A 97 -6.11 -21.43 18.16
CA ILE A 97 -5.25 -21.97 17.11
C ILE A 97 -5.01 -20.86 16.08
N LEU A 98 -3.74 -20.62 15.73
CA LEU A 98 -3.32 -19.77 14.61
C LEU A 98 -2.86 -20.68 13.47
N ILE A 99 -3.47 -20.52 12.30
CA ILE A 99 -3.05 -21.23 11.08
C ILE A 99 -2.40 -20.27 10.08
N GLU A 100 -1.31 -20.72 9.45
CA GLU A 100 -0.57 -19.97 8.43
C GLU A 100 -0.35 -20.85 7.20
N LYS A 101 -0.57 -20.29 6.00
CA LYS A 101 -0.47 -21.09 4.75
C LYS A 101 0.95 -21.41 4.31
N PHE A 102 1.92 -20.65 4.76
CA PHE A 102 3.33 -20.89 4.49
C PHE A 102 4.01 -21.61 5.67
N GLY A 103 5.23 -22.07 5.44
CA GLY A 103 6.14 -22.40 6.53
C GLY A 103 6.57 -21.14 7.31
N HIS A 104 7.09 -21.31 8.52
CA HIS A 104 7.53 -20.23 9.40
C HIS A 104 8.40 -19.17 8.67
N ASP A 105 9.42 -19.60 7.94
CA ASP A 105 10.39 -18.69 7.27
C ASP A 105 9.78 -17.86 6.14
N MET A 106 8.59 -18.21 5.69
CA MET A 106 7.85 -17.51 4.63
C MET A 106 6.63 -16.75 5.15
N ALA A 107 6.33 -16.85 6.44
CA ALA A 107 5.28 -16.06 7.07
C ALA A 107 5.57 -14.56 6.96
N SER A 108 4.53 -13.74 6.92
CA SER A 108 4.69 -12.29 6.68
C SER A 108 5.43 -11.56 7.79
N GLY A 109 5.37 -12.06 9.03
CA GLY A 109 5.95 -11.40 10.20
C GLY A 109 5.18 -10.15 10.65
N ILE A 110 5.73 -9.44 11.61
CA ILE A 110 5.18 -8.15 12.09
C ILE A 110 6.00 -7.02 11.48
N ARG A 111 5.31 -6.02 10.91
CA ARG A 111 5.94 -4.85 10.29
C ARG A 111 6.85 -4.09 11.25
N ASP A 112 7.86 -3.48 10.68
CA ASP A 112 8.91 -2.68 11.34
C ASP A 112 8.42 -1.34 11.87
N THR A 113 7.35 -0.81 11.32
CA THR A 113 6.77 0.47 11.73
C THR A 113 5.27 0.31 11.93
N LEU A 114 4.78 0.77 13.07
CA LEU A 114 3.36 0.74 13.45
C LEU A 114 2.94 2.12 13.99
N ALA A 115 1.69 2.50 13.73
CA ALA A 115 1.14 3.76 14.22
C ALA A 115 0.27 3.57 15.47
N ALA A 116 0.51 4.38 16.50
CA ALA A 116 -0.31 4.38 17.71
C ALA A 116 -0.55 5.79 18.24
N CYS A 117 -1.66 5.96 18.93
CA CYS A 117 -2.05 7.23 19.54
C CYS A 117 -2.20 7.06 21.05
N GLY A 118 -1.38 7.78 21.82
CA GLY A 118 -1.42 7.81 23.28
C GLY A 118 -0.62 6.71 23.97
N SER A 119 0.50 6.25 23.35
CA SER A 119 1.43 5.32 23.99
C SER A 119 2.19 5.98 25.17
N LYS A 120 2.78 5.17 26.07
CA LYS A 120 3.65 5.66 27.15
C LYS A 120 4.85 6.41 26.58
N GLN A 121 5.44 5.93 25.48
CA GLN A 121 6.60 6.58 24.86
C GLN A 121 6.26 7.98 24.33
N GLN A 122 5.10 8.16 23.69
CA GLN A 122 4.63 9.50 23.28
C GLN A 122 4.50 10.44 24.48
N GLN A 123 3.95 9.96 25.60
CA GLN A 123 3.82 10.75 26.82
C GLN A 123 5.19 11.10 27.45
N GLU A 124 6.14 10.16 27.46
CA GLU A 124 7.50 10.35 27.95
C GLU A 124 8.28 11.35 27.10
N ASP A 125 8.09 11.31 25.78
CA ASP A 125 8.69 12.25 24.83
C ASP A 125 8.03 13.64 24.86
N GLY A 126 6.89 13.77 25.56
CA GLY A 126 6.14 15.03 25.66
C GLY A 126 5.35 15.37 24.39
N ASP A 127 5.12 14.38 23.52
CA ASP A 127 4.33 14.51 22.30
C ASP A 127 2.94 13.86 22.50
N ASP A 128 2.00 14.65 23.01
CA ASP A 128 0.62 14.22 23.26
C ASP A 128 -0.23 14.41 22.00
N VAL A 129 -0.21 13.41 21.10
CA VAL A 129 -1.02 13.43 19.90
C VAL A 129 -2.50 13.38 20.27
N SER A 130 -3.22 14.42 19.90
CA SER A 130 -4.67 14.51 20.12
C SER A 130 -5.43 13.42 19.34
N LYS A 131 -6.08 12.50 20.06
CA LYS A 131 -6.95 11.47 19.45
C LYS A 131 -7.99 12.06 18.50
N LYS A 132 -8.56 13.21 18.85
CA LYS A 132 -9.52 13.93 18.01
C LYS A 132 -8.90 14.39 16.70
N ASP A 133 -7.68 14.90 16.76
CA ASP A 133 -6.98 15.39 15.56
C ASP A 133 -6.51 14.22 14.69
N ALA A 134 -6.05 13.12 15.28
CA ALA A 134 -5.72 11.91 14.57
C ALA A 134 -6.93 11.34 13.79
N VAL A 135 -8.09 11.24 14.43
CA VAL A 135 -9.35 10.82 13.76
C VAL A 135 -9.76 11.80 12.66
N ARG A 136 -9.69 13.11 12.92
CA ARG A 136 -9.96 14.15 11.92
C ARG A 136 -9.02 14.03 10.73
N TYR A 137 -7.74 13.84 10.97
CA TYR A 137 -6.71 13.66 9.96
C TYR A 137 -7.02 12.48 9.05
N LEU A 138 -7.24 11.28 9.62
CA LEU A 138 -7.59 10.07 8.86
C LEU A 138 -8.84 10.27 7.97
N CYS A 139 -9.90 10.85 8.54
CA CYS A 139 -11.13 11.10 7.79
C CYS A 139 -10.94 12.11 6.65
N ASN A 140 -10.14 13.16 6.86
CA ASN A 140 -9.86 14.16 5.84
C ASN A 140 -8.95 13.61 4.74
N TRP A 141 -7.91 12.88 5.12
CA TRP A 141 -6.97 12.29 4.18
C TRP A 141 -7.65 11.32 3.22
N SER A 142 -8.52 10.47 3.73
CA SER A 142 -9.30 9.54 2.92
C SER A 142 -10.45 10.19 2.15
N GLN A 143 -10.56 11.52 2.14
CA GLN A 143 -11.64 12.27 1.50
C GLN A 143 -13.03 11.84 1.97
N GLY A 144 -13.15 11.38 3.23
CA GLY A 144 -14.40 10.94 3.83
C GLY A 144 -14.76 9.47 3.60
N TYR A 145 -13.95 8.70 2.91
CA TYR A 145 -14.18 7.26 2.74
C TYR A 145 -13.96 6.45 4.01
N THR A 146 -13.09 6.92 4.92
CA THR A 146 -12.86 6.26 6.22
C THR A 146 -14.12 6.29 7.09
N ARG A 147 -14.51 5.15 7.60
CA ARG A 147 -15.54 5.06 8.62
C ARG A 147 -15.01 5.63 9.94
N ARG A 148 -15.51 6.81 10.32
CA ARG A 148 -15.01 7.57 11.47
C ARG A 148 -14.96 6.77 12.78
N SER A 149 -15.94 5.88 13.02
CA SER A 149 -15.97 5.05 14.22
C SER A 149 -14.81 4.06 14.30
N LEU A 150 -14.35 3.50 13.17
CA LEU A 150 -13.16 2.65 13.13
C LEU A 150 -11.88 3.45 13.43
N ALA A 151 -11.75 4.65 12.84
CA ALA A 151 -10.64 5.55 13.18
C ALA A 151 -10.63 5.90 14.66
N GLN A 152 -11.83 6.05 15.28
CA GLN A 152 -11.94 6.29 16.73
C GLN A 152 -11.51 5.08 17.55
N VAL A 153 -11.86 3.83 17.13
CA VAL A 153 -11.41 2.60 17.81
C VAL A 153 -9.88 2.53 17.80
N TRP A 154 -9.24 2.82 16.66
CA TRP A 154 -7.79 2.89 16.57
C TRP A 154 -7.22 3.95 17.51
N ALA A 155 -7.69 5.18 17.46
CA ALA A 155 -7.20 6.26 18.31
C ALA A 155 -7.37 5.98 19.82
N ASP A 156 -8.41 5.24 20.19
CA ASP A 156 -8.68 4.92 21.59
C ASP A 156 -7.88 3.73 22.12
N LYS A 157 -7.50 2.78 21.25
CA LYS A 157 -6.93 1.49 21.64
C LYS A 157 -5.47 1.26 21.24
N SER A 158 -4.98 1.96 20.21
CA SER A 158 -3.64 1.70 19.69
C SER A 158 -2.52 1.99 20.69
N GLY A 159 -2.64 3.01 21.53
CA GLY A 159 -1.63 3.32 22.55
C GLY A 159 -1.45 2.19 23.56
N GLU A 160 -2.54 1.65 24.12
CA GLU A 160 -2.52 0.51 25.03
C GLU A 160 -1.91 -0.74 24.34
N THR A 161 -2.27 -0.97 23.07
CA THR A 161 -1.73 -2.08 22.28
C THR A 161 -0.24 -1.90 22.03
N MET A 162 0.21 -0.68 21.73
CA MET A 162 1.62 -0.36 21.53
C MET A 162 2.43 -0.58 22.81
N ASP A 163 1.91 -0.16 23.97
CA ASP A 163 2.56 -0.38 25.26
C ASP A 163 2.75 -1.87 25.54
N TRP A 164 1.70 -2.69 25.34
CA TRP A 164 1.79 -4.13 25.45
C TRP A 164 2.83 -4.72 24.48
N PHE A 165 2.81 -4.30 23.22
CA PHE A 165 3.74 -4.80 22.20
C PHE A 165 5.19 -4.48 22.52
N THR A 166 5.49 -3.24 22.93
CA THR A 166 6.85 -2.85 23.32
C THR A 166 7.34 -3.60 24.55
N ASP A 167 6.46 -3.86 25.55
CA ASP A 167 6.78 -4.65 26.72
C ASP A 167 7.13 -6.12 26.32
N VAL A 168 6.36 -6.75 25.42
CA VAL A 168 6.62 -8.12 24.91
C VAL A 168 7.93 -8.16 24.11
N LEU A 169 8.19 -7.20 23.24
CA LEU A 169 9.43 -7.13 22.47
C LEU A 169 10.66 -6.96 23.36
N ALA A 170 10.55 -6.17 24.43
CA ALA A 170 11.63 -5.96 25.40
C ALA A 170 12.05 -7.25 26.11
N GLU A 171 11.13 -8.20 26.37
CA GLU A 171 11.44 -9.54 26.92
C GLU A 171 12.39 -10.31 26.00
N SER A 172 12.35 -10.06 24.70
CA SER A 172 13.22 -10.66 23.68
C SER A 172 14.42 -9.79 23.29
N GLY A 173 14.60 -8.64 23.96
CA GLY A 173 15.71 -7.72 23.70
C GLY A 173 15.55 -6.90 22.43
N ILE A 174 14.34 -6.80 21.87
CA ILE A 174 14.03 -6.01 20.69
C ILE A 174 13.59 -4.62 21.16
N ASP A 175 14.25 -3.58 20.66
CA ASP A 175 13.93 -2.17 20.95
C ASP A 175 12.96 -1.63 19.89
N PHE A 176 11.84 -1.05 20.34
CA PHE A 176 10.79 -0.47 19.49
C PHE A 176 10.44 0.90 20.04
N ARG A 177 10.60 1.96 19.24
CA ARG A 177 10.56 3.34 19.74
C ARG A 177 9.65 4.24 18.93
N HIS A 178 9.08 5.19 19.65
CA HIS A 178 8.35 6.33 19.10
C HIS A 178 9.26 7.20 18.22
N GLU A 179 8.74 7.65 17.07
CA GLU A 179 9.39 8.54 16.10
C GLU A 179 8.83 9.95 16.23
N ILE A 180 9.71 10.93 16.37
CA ILE A 180 9.33 12.35 16.35
C ILE A 180 9.93 13.00 15.10
N ASP A 181 9.08 13.44 14.19
CA ASP A 181 9.47 14.13 12.99
C ASP A 181 9.64 15.65 13.22
N GLU A 182 10.52 16.26 12.44
CA GLU A 182 10.70 17.69 12.42
C GLU A 182 9.50 18.37 11.74
N LYS A 183 8.94 19.41 12.38
CA LYS A 183 7.77 20.15 11.89
C LYS A 183 8.13 21.61 11.68
N HIS A 184 7.72 22.17 10.56
CA HIS A 184 7.95 23.57 10.23
C HIS A 184 6.62 24.32 10.09
N GLU A 185 6.57 25.56 10.57
CA GLU A 185 5.40 26.42 10.38
C GLU A 185 5.19 26.70 8.89
N GLY A 186 3.99 26.39 8.41
CA GLY A 186 3.61 26.59 6.99
C GLY A 186 3.82 25.38 6.11
N ASP A 187 4.13 24.22 6.67
CA ASP A 187 4.15 22.95 5.91
C ASP A 187 2.79 22.70 5.23
N ASN A 188 2.84 22.25 3.98
CA ASN A 188 1.65 21.99 3.17
C ASN A 188 0.81 20.82 3.72
N TYR A 189 1.45 19.90 4.43
CA TYR A 189 0.83 18.73 5.00
C TYR A 189 1.04 18.65 6.50
N GLU A 190 -0.03 18.38 7.24
CA GLU A 190 0.03 18.17 8.69
C GLU A 190 0.73 16.84 8.99
N VAL A 191 1.65 16.83 9.94
CA VAL A 191 2.37 15.65 10.42
C VAL A 191 1.93 15.33 11.83
N LEU A 192 1.58 14.08 12.09
CA LEU A 192 1.24 13.57 13.41
C LEU A 192 2.26 12.49 13.79
N ASP A 193 2.94 12.68 14.91
CA ASP A 193 3.97 11.75 15.39
C ASP A 193 3.31 10.55 16.09
N VAL A 194 2.74 9.67 15.30
CA VAL A 194 2.12 8.42 15.77
C VAL A 194 2.97 7.19 15.45
N GLY A 195 4.05 7.36 14.69
CA GLY A 195 4.95 6.30 14.28
C GLY A 195 5.75 5.73 15.45
N HIS A 196 5.90 4.41 15.43
CA HIS A 196 6.81 3.68 16.31
C HIS A 196 7.51 2.64 15.44
N SER A 197 8.83 2.52 15.55
CA SER A 197 9.61 1.61 14.73
C SER A 197 10.61 0.79 15.52
N THR A 198 10.97 -0.35 14.94
CA THR A 198 12.03 -1.20 15.47
C THR A 198 13.36 -0.49 15.27
N GLN A 199 14.15 -0.40 16.35
CA GLN A 199 15.51 0.11 16.31
C GLN A 199 16.42 -1.04 15.92
N TYR A 200 16.53 -1.26 14.61
CA TYR A 200 17.32 -2.36 14.08
C TYR A 200 18.81 -2.15 14.23
N GLY A 201 19.49 -3.21 14.68
CA GLY A 201 20.90 -3.40 14.49
C GLY A 201 21.17 -4.11 13.14
N GLU A 202 22.26 -4.87 13.06
CA GLU A 202 22.69 -5.57 11.84
C GLU A 202 21.79 -6.75 11.43
N GLU A 203 20.87 -7.21 12.31
CA GLU A 203 19.99 -8.35 12.07
C GLU A 203 18.51 -7.93 12.12
N TYR A 204 18.00 -7.42 11.00
CA TYR A 204 16.59 -7.12 10.85
C TYR A 204 15.78 -8.27 10.27
N SER A 205 14.63 -8.55 10.89
CA SER A 205 13.65 -9.47 10.32
C SER A 205 12.27 -9.24 10.95
N GLU A 206 11.24 -9.08 10.11
CA GLU A 206 9.84 -9.05 10.54
C GLU A 206 9.43 -10.37 11.27
N GLN A 207 10.14 -11.47 11.02
CA GLN A 207 9.95 -12.73 11.72
C GLN A 207 10.44 -12.66 13.18
N LEU A 208 11.50 -11.93 13.49
CA LEU A 208 11.98 -11.78 14.88
C LEU A 208 10.92 -11.15 15.79
N THR A 209 10.22 -10.12 15.33
CA THR A 209 9.13 -9.49 16.07
C THR A 209 7.93 -10.43 16.20
N MET A 210 7.59 -11.16 15.15
CA MET A 210 6.55 -12.19 15.19
C MET A 210 6.90 -13.28 16.21
N ASP A 211 8.12 -13.80 16.18
CA ASP A 211 8.58 -14.87 17.08
C ASP A 211 8.54 -14.44 18.53
N ALA A 212 8.89 -13.19 18.83
CA ALA A 212 8.79 -12.65 20.18
C ALA A 212 7.34 -12.68 20.70
N VAL A 213 6.39 -12.25 19.89
CA VAL A 213 4.95 -12.25 20.24
C VAL A 213 4.39 -13.67 20.31
N LEU A 214 4.72 -14.53 19.34
CA LEU A 214 4.25 -15.94 19.36
C LEU A 214 4.79 -16.70 20.57
N LYS A 215 6.06 -16.54 20.90
CA LYS A 215 6.69 -17.14 22.08
C LYS A 215 6.02 -16.69 23.39
N HIS A 216 5.68 -15.41 23.48
CA HIS A 216 4.93 -14.89 24.62
C HIS A 216 3.55 -15.58 24.72
N ALA A 217 2.80 -15.63 23.62
CA ALA A 217 1.46 -16.20 23.56
C ALA A 217 1.41 -17.74 23.71
N GLU A 218 2.46 -18.45 23.31
CA GLU A 218 2.58 -19.91 23.53
C GLU A 218 2.59 -20.26 25.02
N ALA A 219 3.11 -19.37 25.88
CA ALA A 219 3.06 -19.56 27.33
C ALA A 219 1.61 -19.56 27.87
N ASP A 220 0.69 -18.89 27.16
CA ASP A 220 -0.74 -18.85 27.45
C ASP A 220 -1.55 -19.91 26.66
N GLY A 221 -0.86 -20.82 25.98
CA GLY A 221 -1.46 -21.96 25.30
C GLY A 221 -1.87 -21.74 23.85
N LEU A 222 -1.33 -20.72 23.18
CA LEU A 222 -1.49 -20.58 21.72
C LEU A 222 -0.87 -21.78 21.00
N GLU A 223 -1.62 -22.38 20.08
CA GLU A 223 -1.13 -23.38 19.13
C GLU A 223 -0.97 -22.74 17.74
N VAL A 224 0.24 -22.83 17.14
CA VAL A 224 0.52 -22.35 15.80
C VAL A 224 0.69 -23.52 14.84
N GLN A 225 -0.02 -23.51 13.73
CA GLN A 225 0.06 -24.52 12.69
C GLN A 225 0.43 -23.88 11.35
N TYR A 226 1.58 -24.24 10.81
CA TYR A 226 2.07 -23.78 9.50
C TYR A 226 1.66 -24.72 8.37
N GLU A 227 1.77 -24.24 7.12
CA GLU A 227 1.41 -24.96 5.89
C GLU A 227 -0.06 -25.41 5.85
N ILE A 228 -0.93 -24.58 6.44
CA ILE A 228 -2.39 -24.77 6.46
C ILE A 228 -3.06 -23.66 5.67
N THR A 229 -3.56 -23.98 4.49
CA THR A 229 -4.21 -23.03 3.60
C THR A 229 -5.73 -23.08 3.74
N MET A 230 -6.35 -21.97 4.17
CA MET A 230 -7.81 -21.84 4.20
C MET A 230 -8.41 -22.02 2.80
N VAL A 231 -9.53 -22.75 2.70
CA VAL A 231 -10.26 -22.99 1.47
C VAL A 231 -11.62 -22.30 1.46
N LYS A 232 -12.41 -22.50 2.51
CA LYS A 232 -13.74 -21.87 2.66
C LYS A 232 -14.19 -21.83 4.10
N LEU A 233 -15.08 -20.88 4.42
CA LEU A 233 -15.77 -20.83 5.71
C LEU A 233 -16.91 -21.84 5.78
N GLU A 234 -17.23 -22.33 6.98
CA GLU A 234 -18.38 -23.16 7.28
C GLU A 234 -19.38 -22.40 8.15
N LYS A 235 -20.68 -22.60 7.88
CA LYS A 235 -21.77 -21.91 8.58
C LYS A 235 -22.80 -22.90 9.10
N ASP A 236 -23.37 -22.57 10.27
CA ASP A 236 -24.62 -23.15 10.77
C ASP A 236 -25.67 -22.02 10.83
N GLY A 237 -26.64 -22.07 9.93
CA GLY A 237 -27.53 -20.94 9.67
C GLY A 237 -26.76 -19.69 9.23
N ASP A 238 -26.92 -18.58 9.97
CA ASP A 238 -26.23 -17.32 9.68
C ASP A 238 -24.86 -17.20 10.36
N ARG A 239 -24.54 -18.13 11.29
CA ARG A 239 -23.30 -18.08 12.06
C ARG A 239 -22.15 -18.82 11.36
N VAL A 240 -20.98 -18.19 11.28
CA VAL A 240 -19.72 -18.87 10.94
C VAL A 240 -19.28 -19.69 12.16
N THR A 241 -19.06 -21.00 11.95
CA THR A 241 -18.70 -21.95 12.99
C THR A 241 -17.33 -22.56 12.82
N GLY A 242 -16.65 -22.26 11.72
CA GLY A 242 -15.33 -22.78 11.39
C GLY A 242 -14.97 -22.60 9.93
N LEU A 243 -14.03 -23.39 9.48
CA LEU A 243 -13.59 -23.42 8.09
C LEU A 243 -13.06 -24.78 7.67
N ILE A 244 -12.94 -24.99 6.37
CA ILE A 244 -12.16 -26.08 5.78
C ILE A 244 -10.86 -25.49 5.23
N ALA A 245 -9.75 -26.15 5.53
CA ALA A 245 -8.42 -25.84 5.05
C ALA A 245 -7.77 -27.06 4.39
N LYS A 246 -6.64 -26.88 3.74
CA LYS A 246 -5.74 -27.92 3.25
C LYS A 246 -4.44 -27.88 4.01
N ASN A 247 -3.93 -29.04 4.38
CA ASN A 247 -2.62 -29.21 5.00
C ASN A 247 -1.51 -29.37 3.95
N ALA A 248 -0.25 -29.50 4.38
CA ALA A 248 0.92 -29.68 3.52
C ALA A 248 0.83 -30.90 2.56
N ASN A 249 -0.01 -31.88 2.89
CA ASN A 249 -0.25 -33.06 2.04
C ASN A 249 -1.42 -32.86 1.07
N ASP A 250 -1.97 -31.64 0.94
CA ASP A 250 -3.16 -31.34 0.13
C ASP A 250 -4.44 -32.03 0.62
N GLU A 251 -4.47 -32.47 1.89
CA GLU A 251 -5.62 -33.12 2.51
C GLU A 251 -6.52 -32.08 3.19
N TYR A 252 -7.84 -32.25 3.07
CA TYR A 252 -8.80 -31.38 3.72
C TYR A 252 -8.87 -31.62 5.23
N VAL A 253 -8.78 -30.54 5.98
CA VAL A 253 -8.92 -30.47 7.43
C VAL A 253 -10.03 -29.49 7.79
N ARG A 254 -10.96 -29.92 8.63
CA ARG A 254 -12.00 -29.07 9.20
C ARG A 254 -11.52 -28.48 10.51
N TYR A 255 -11.70 -27.19 10.70
CA TYR A 255 -11.52 -26.50 11.97
C TYR A 255 -12.87 -26.00 12.48
N ASN A 256 -13.31 -26.49 13.64
CA ASN A 256 -14.49 -25.97 14.34
C ASN A 256 -14.04 -24.93 15.36
N ALA A 257 -14.63 -23.72 15.31
CA ALA A 257 -14.32 -22.60 16.19
C ALA A 257 -15.58 -22.18 16.95
N SER A 258 -15.71 -22.63 18.21
CA SER A 258 -16.95 -22.46 18.96
C SER A 258 -17.29 -21.00 19.32
N LYS A 259 -16.28 -20.12 19.46
CA LYS A 259 -16.44 -18.69 19.70
C LYS A 259 -16.43 -17.88 18.39
N GLY A 260 -15.54 -18.22 17.44
CA GLY A 260 -15.48 -17.56 16.15
C GLY A 260 -14.17 -17.74 15.40
N VAL A 261 -14.17 -17.26 14.15
CA VAL A 261 -13.04 -17.25 13.23
C VAL A 261 -12.60 -15.80 13.02
N ILE A 262 -11.31 -15.53 13.19
CA ILE A 262 -10.67 -14.23 12.92
C ILE A 262 -9.83 -14.38 11.65
N LEU A 263 -10.18 -13.70 10.59
CA LEU A 263 -9.45 -13.70 9.33
C LEU A 263 -8.48 -12.52 9.27
N ALA A 264 -7.20 -12.81 9.08
CA ALA A 264 -6.08 -11.89 8.94
C ALA A 264 -5.21 -12.26 7.74
N CYS A 265 -5.85 -12.65 6.63
CA CYS A 265 -5.21 -13.26 5.46
C CYS A 265 -4.52 -12.27 4.51
N GLY A 266 -4.48 -10.98 4.86
CA GLY A 266 -4.00 -9.92 3.99
C GLY A 266 -4.94 -9.60 2.82
N GLY A 267 -4.52 -8.66 1.97
CA GLY A 267 -5.29 -8.23 0.80
C GLY A 267 -5.13 -9.15 -0.42
N TYR A 268 -5.24 -8.54 -1.61
CA TYR A 268 -5.20 -9.27 -2.89
C TYR A 268 -4.18 -8.73 -3.90
N SER A 269 -3.24 -7.90 -3.46
CA SER A 269 -2.25 -7.23 -4.32
C SER A 269 -1.34 -8.20 -5.12
N GLY A 270 -1.22 -9.45 -4.70
CA GLY A 270 -0.54 -10.52 -5.43
C GLY A 270 -1.42 -11.31 -6.39
N ASN A 271 -2.69 -10.93 -6.59
CA ASN A 271 -3.64 -11.60 -7.49
C ASN A 271 -3.94 -10.70 -8.70
N ASP A 272 -3.26 -10.95 -9.82
CA ASP A 272 -3.37 -10.13 -11.02
C ASP A 272 -4.81 -10.04 -11.57
N VAL A 273 -5.60 -11.11 -11.43
CA VAL A 273 -7.00 -11.14 -11.89
C VAL A 273 -7.85 -10.17 -11.06
N MET A 274 -7.71 -10.20 -9.73
CA MET A 274 -8.41 -9.28 -8.84
C MET A 274 -7.91 -7.84 -9.03
N MET A 275 -6.59 -7.63 -9.11
CA MET A 275 -6.00 -6.31 -9.30
C MET A 275 -6.48 -5.66 -10.61
N ASN A 276 -6.44 -6.38 -11.73
CA ASN A 276 -6.94 -5.86 -13.01
C ASN A 276 -8.45 -5.62 -13.02
N ALA A 277 -9.23 -6.42 -12.30
CA ALA A 277 -10.69 -6.25 -12.21
C ALA A 277 -11.10 -5.10 -11.30
N LEU A 278 -10.45 -4.93 -10.16
CA LEU A 278 -10.85 -4.00 -9.10
C LEU A 278 -10.03 -2.70 -9.11
N GLN A 279 -8.74 -2.78 -9.46
CA GLN A 279 -7.79 -1.66 -9.35
C GLN A 279 -6.92 -1.46 -10.62
N PRO A 280 -7.49 -1.34 -11.82
CA PRO A 280 -6.70 -1.18 -13.05
C PRO A 280 -5.78 0.05 -12.99
N GLN A 281 -6.21 1.13 -12.32
CA GLN A 281 -5.37 2.32 -12.12
C GLN A 281 -4.15 2.03 -11.23
N SER A 282 -4.31 1.28 -10.15
CA SER A 282 -3.19 0.88 -9.29
C SER A 282 -2.21 -0.02 -10.04
N VAL A 283 -2.70 -0.87 -10.96
CA VAL A 283 -1.83 -1.68 -11.83
C VAL A 283 -0.95 -0.78 -12.71
N GLU A 284 -1.53 0.23 -13.34
CA GLU A 284 -0.77 1.20 -14.16
C GLU A 284 0.25 1.99 -13.34
N GLN A 285 -0.05 2.28 -12.07
CA GLN A 285 0.81 3.02 -11.15
C GLN A 285 1.86 2.13 -10.46
N THR A 286 1.92 0.83 -10.75
CA THR A 286 2.87 -0.09 -10.12
C THR A 286 4.08 -0.32 -11.01
N CYS A 287 5.27 -0.02 -10.49
CA CYS A 287 6.54 -0.38 -11.09
C CYS A 287 7.06 -1.71 -10.51
N ILE A 288 6.95 -1.86 -9.20
CA ILE A 288 7.36 -3.05 -8.46
C ILE A 288 6.21 -3.51 -7.58
N ASN A 289 5.83 -4.76 -7.69
CA ASN A 289 4.89 -5.37 -6.76
C ASN A 289 5.66 -6.08 -5.64
N TYR A 290 5.71 -5.46 -4.47
CA TYR A 290 6.38 -5.98 -3.27
C TYR A 290 5.38 -6.58 -2.27
N SER A 291 4.18 -6.86 -2.71
CA SER A 291 3.17 -7.47 -1.83
C SER A 291 3.66 -8.82 -1.29
N LYS A 292 3.25 -9.13 -0.07
CA LYS A 292 3.56 -10.43 0.53
C LYS A 292 3.01 -11.56 -0.35
N PRO A 293 3.74 -12.67 -0.53
CA PRO A 293 3.32 -13.78 -1.41
C PRO A 293 1.93 -14.33 -1.09
N GLY A 294 1.50 -14.17 0.15
CA GLY A 294 0.19 -14.58 0.66
C GLY A 294 -0.99 -13.74 0.24
N ALA A 295 -0.79 -12.52 -0.23
CA ALA A 295 -1.85 -11.56 -0.56
C ALA A 295 -2.59 -11.94 -1.86
N LYS A 296 -3.34 -13.04 -1.85
CA LYS A 296 -4.07 -13.58 -3.02
C LYS A 296 -5.58 -13.37 -2.97
N GLY A 297 -6.09 -12.74 -1.91
CA GLY A 297 -7.52 -12.48 -1.74
C GLY A 297 -8.34 -13.69 -1.30
N ASP A 298 -7.71 -14.76 -0.83
CA ASP A 298 -8.41 -15.99 -0.44
C ASP A 298 -9.42 -15.73 0.68
N GLY A 299 -9.02 -14.97 1.71
CA GLY A 299 -9.90 -14.57 2.81
C GLY A 299 -11.06 -13.67 2.38
N ILE A 300 -10.80 -12.72 1.47
CA ILE A 300 -11.83 -11.83 0.91
C ILE A 300 -12.88 -12.65 0.17
N LYS A 301 -12.47 -13.55 -0.72
CA LYS A 301 -13.39 -14.45 -1.44
C LYS A 301 -14.23 -15.29 -0.48
N ALA A 302 -13.60 -15.89 0.53
CA ALA A 302 -14.31 -16.70 1.52
C ALA A 302 -15.36 -15.89 2.29
N CYS A 303 -15.08 -14.64 2.65
CA CYS A 303 -16.03 -13.73 3.27
C CYS A 303 -17.22 -13.42 2.35
N LEU A 304 -16.94 -13.12 1.07
CA LEU A 304 -17.99 -12.80 0.09
C LEU A 304 -18.89 -14.01 -0.17
N TRP A 305 -18.34 -15.22 -0.28
CA TRP A 305 -19.14 -16.46 -0.36
C TRP A 305 -19.97 -16.72 0.90
N ALA A 306 -19.51 -16.24 2.07
CA ALA A 306 -20.26 -16.33 3.32
C ALA A 306 -21.35 -15.25 3.46
N GLY A 307 -21.44 -14.31 2.51
CA GLY A 307 -22.46 -13.24 2.46
C GLY A 307 -22.00 -11.89 2.97
N ALA A 308 -20.70 -11.70 3.22
CA ALA A 308 -20.14 -10.40 3.55
C ALA A 308 -20.16 -9.45 2.35
N ILE A 309 -20.01 -8.15 2.61
CA ILE A 309 -19.81 -7.12 1.57
C ILE A 309 -18.39 -6.55 1.65
N MET A 310 -17.94 -5.99 0.55
CA MET A 310 -16.63 -5.40 0.36
C MET A 310 -16.75 -3.90 0.08
N ASP A 311 -15.68 -3.15 0.27
CA ASP A 311 -15.60 -1.74 -0.15
C ASP A 311 -15.89 -1.58 -1.64
N THR A 312 -16.48 -0.44 -1.98
CA THR A 312 -16.75 -0.05 -3.36
C THR A 312 -15.67 0.85 -3.96
N THR A 313 -14.77 1.36 -3.12
CA THR A 313 -13.58 2.12 -3.54
C THR A 313 -12.37 1.24 -3.34
N HIS A 314 -11.65 0.99 -4.42
CA HIS A 314 -10.54 0.06 -4.43
C HIS A 314 -9.23 0.82 -4.67
N THR A 315 -8.30 0.75 -3.72
CA THR A 315 -7.01 1.44 -3.76
C THR A 315 -5.90 0.59 -3.14
N SER A 316 -4.66 0.96 -3.42
CA SER A 316 -3.46 0.31 -2.88
C SER A 316 -2.51 1.33 -2.27
N MET A 317 -1.70 0.88 -1.31
CA MET A 317 -0.54 1.61 -0.82
C MET A 317 0.59 1.46 -1.84
N ILE A 318 0.91 2.55 -2.53
CA ILE A 318 1.96 2.58 -3.54
C ILE A 318 2.87 3.77 -3.24
N PHE A 319 4.16 3.51 -3.07
CA PHE A 319 5.15 4.56 -2.85
C PHE A 319 5.85 4.93 -4.17
N ASP A 320 6.18 6.18 -4.36
CA ASP A 320 6.80 6.76 -5.56
C ASP A 320 8.29 6.36 -5.75
N ARG A 321 8.61 5.07 -5.60
CA ARG A 321 9.97 4.51 -5.53
C ARG A 321 10.31 3.54 -6.67
N GLY A 322 9.62 3.65 -7.80
CA GLY A 322 9.85 2.76 -8.94
C GLY A 322 10.80 3.39 -9.98
N ALA A 323 11.99 2.80 -10.20
CA ALA A 323 12.90 3.18 -11.27
C ALA A 323 12.75 2.27 -12.49
N ILE A 324 12.82 2.85 -13.70
CA ILE A 324 12.91 2.14 -14.97
C ILE A 324 14.18 2.58 -15.72
N LYS A 325 14.57 1.84 -16.75
CA LYS A 325 15.73 2.19 -17.57
C LYS A 325 15.49 3.49 -18.36
N PRO A 326 16.54 4.28 -18.67
CA PRO A 326 16.39 5.55 -19.37
C PRO A 326 15.73 5.48 -20.75
N ASP A 327 15.72 4.32 -21.38
CA ASP A 327 15.10 4.06 -22.69
C ASP A 327 13.68 3.47 -22.59
N GLN A 328 13.17 3.23 -21.37
CA GLN A 328 11.84 2.67 -21.10
C GLN A 328 10.83 3.77 -20.76
N THR A 329 9.57 3.42 -20.89
CA THR A 329 8.40 4.20 -20.44
C THR A 329 7.41 3.27 -19.76
N GLY A 330 6.47 3.84 -19.00
CA GLY A 330 5.34 3.09 -18.48
C GLY A 330 4.42 2.55 -19.59
N GLU A 331 3.66 1.50 -19.31
CA GLU A 331 2.68 0.90 -20.21
C GLU A 331 1.29 1.02 -19.60
N TYR A 332 0.38 1.72 -20.30
CA TYR A 332 -1.01 1.86 -19.86
C TYR A 332 -1.69 0.48 -19.70
N GLY A 333 -2.37 0.29 -18.58
CA GLY A 333 -3.06 -0.97 -18.24
C GLY A 333 -2.16 -2.10 -17.74
N LYS A 334 -0.87 -1.82 -17.50
CA LYS A 334 0.09 -2.81 -17.01
C LYS A 334 1.05 -2.22 -15.98
N ALA A 335 1.50 -3.07 -15.04
CA ALA A 335 2.64 -2.76 -14.21
C ALA A 335 3.92 -2.66 -15.04
N SER A 336 4.82 -1.75 -14.69
CA SER A 336 6.15 -1.65 -15.28
C SER A 336 7.12 -2.61 -14.57
N ASP A 337 8.10 -3.13 -15.31
CA ASP A 337 9.25 -3.82 -14.71
C ASP A 337 10.32 -2.80 -14.34
N GLY A 338 10.71 -2.76 -13.07
CA GLY A 338 11.70 -1.81 -12.61
C GLY A 338 12.42 -2.23 -11.34
N ALA A 339 13.15 -1.29 -10.77
CA ALA A 339 13.93 -1.46 -9.56
C ALA A 339 13.50 -0.50 -8.45
N LEU A 340 13.75 -0.89 -7.20
CA LEU A 340 13.46 -0.05 -6.03
C LEU A 340 14.45 1.12 -5.95
N PHE A 341 13.93 2.33 -6.12
CA PHE A 341 14.65 3.59 -5.97
C PHE A 341 14.14 4.33 -4.73
N TRP A 342 14.80 4.10 -3.60
CA TRP A 342 14.34 4.63 -2.31
C TRP A 342 14.26 6.16 -2.26
N MET A 343 15.19 6.85 -2.91
CA MET A 343 15.19 8.31 -3.00
C MET A 343 14.06 8.90 -3.87
N GLY A 344 13.23 8.08 -4.51
CA GLY A 344 12.06 8.54 -5.25
C GLY A 344 11.12 9.40 -4.42
N SER A 345 10.99 9.10 -3.12
CA SER A 345 10.16 9.87 -2.18
C SER A 345 10.87 11.12 -1.61
N GLN A 346 12.08 11.44 -2.05
CA GLN A 346 12.72 12.70 -1.68
C GLN A 346 12.23 13.85 -2.60
N PRO A 347 12.12 15.08 -2.08
CA PRO A 347 11.56 16.22 -2.81
C PRO A 347 12.54 16.84 -3.82
N PHE A 348 13.34 16.04 -4.52
CA PHE A 348 14.15 16.50 -5.65
C PHE A 348 13.29 16.89 -6.84
N LEU A 349 13.83 17.71 -7.72
CA LEU A 349 13.13 18.15 -8.95
C LEU A 349 12.61 16.93 -9.74
N LYS A 350 11.32 16.95 -10.07
CA LYS A 350 10.67 15.94 -10.91
C LYS A 350 10.16 16.59 -12.19
N VAL A 351 10.55 16.04 -13.34
CA VAL A 351 10.15 16.53 -14.68
C VAL A 351 9.50 15.42 -15.49
N ASN A 352 8.52 15.77 -16.31
CA ASN A 352 7.90 14.86 -17.25
C ASN A 352 8.80 14.60 -18.48
N LEU A 353 8.37 13.76 -19.41
CA LEU A 353 9.14 13.44 -20.62
C LEU A 353 9.29 14.63 -21.60
N SER A 354 8.55 15.72 -21.41
CA SER A 354 8.75 16.98 -22.13
C SER A 354 9.83 17.85 -21.50
N GLY A 355 10.43 17.44 -20.38
CA GLY A 355 11.43 18.20 -19.65
C GLY A 355 10.85 19.30 -18.76
N GLU A 356 9.54 19.26 -18.48
CA GLU A 356 8.82 20.27 -17.71
C GLU A 356 8.49 19.77 -16.31
N ARG A 357 8.64 20.63 -15.31
CA ARG A 357 8.15 20.41 -13.95
C ARG A 357 6.61 20.36 -13.98
N PHE A 358 5.98 19.49 -13.18
CA PHE A 358 4.54 19.24 -13.27
C PHE A 358 3.81 19.16 -11.92
N MET A 359 4.52 19.30 -10.79
CA MET A 359 3.93 19.21 -9.45
C MET A 359 4.82 19.79 -8.36
N ASN A 360 4.31 19.89 -7.13
CA ASN A 360 5.11 19.97 -5.92
C ASN A 360 5.71 18.59 -5.61
N GLU A 361 7.01 18.47 -5.57
CA GLU A 361 7.71 17.19 -5.40
C GLU A 361 7.65 16.64 -3.97
N TYR A 362 7.15 17.42 -3.02
CA TYR A 362 6.91 16.97 -1.65
C TYR A 362 5.44 16.58 -1.42
N MET A 363 4.73 16.16 -2.43
CA MET A 363 3.45 15.48 -2.21
C MET A 363 3.70 14.08 -1.64
N PRO A 364 2.89 13.64 -0.64
CA PRO A 364 3.05 12.29 -0.08
C PRO A 364 2.83 11.19 -1.13
N TYR A 365 3.72 10.25 -1.19
CA TYR A 365 3.77 8.98 -1.92
C TYR A 365 2.82 8.80 -3.12
N ASP A 366 1.59 8.33 -2.88
CA ASP A 366 0.58 8.07 -3.90
C ASP A 366 0.10 9.34 -4.61
N LEU A 367 0.14 10.49 -3.95
CA LEU A 367 -0.21 11.77 -4.59
C LEU A 367 0.79 12.16 -5.69
N VAL A 368 2.09 11.83 -5.52
CA VAL A 368 3.09 11.95 -6.60
C VAL A 368 2.69 11.08 -7.79
N LEU A 369 2.26 9.85 -7.54
CA LEU A 369 1.84 8.93 -8.58
C LEU A 369 0.53 9.36 -9.26
N HIS A 370 -0.41 9.96 -8.51
CA HIS A 370 -1.62 10.55 -9.09
C HIS A 370 -1.28 11.70 -10.05
N ALA A 371 -0.32 12.56 -9.69
CA ALA A 371 0.16 13.62 -10.59
C ALA A 371 0.89 13.04 -11.81
N ALA A 372 1.72 12.02 -11.62
CA ALA A 372 2.43 11.32 -12.66
C ALA A 372 1.49 10.58 -13.64
N ALA A 373 0.36 10.06 -13.17
CA ALA A 373 -0.64 9.37 -13.99
C ALA A 373 -1.19 10.26 -15.12
N SER A 374 -1.15 11.59 -14.95
CA SER A 374 -1.57 12.57 -15.97
C SER A 374 -0.47 12.91 -16.98
N GLN A 375 0.76 12.41 -16.78
CA GLN A 375 1.88 12.66 -17.69
C GLN A 375 1.95 11.61 -18.80
N PRO A 376 2.62 11.92 -19.94
CA PRO A 376 2.80 10.97 -21.03
C PRO A 376 3.42 9.67 -20.52
N TYR A 377 2.73 8.54 -20.75
CA TYR A 377 3.14 7.19 -20.29
C TYR A 377 3.31 7.10 -18.77
N HIS A 378 2.65 7.97 -17.97
CA HIS A 378 2.84 8.13 -16.51
C HIS A 378 4.32 8.05 -16.10
N THR A 379 5.20 8.58 -16.96
CA THR A 379 6.65 8.52 -16.81
C THR A 379 7.20 9.91 -16.50
N TYR A 380 8.13 9.97 -15.56
CA TYR A 380 8.82 11.19 -15.15
C TYR A 380 10.28 10.89 -14.80
N CYS A 381 11.08 11.93 -14.60
CA CYS A 381 12.46 11.82 -14.16
C CYS A 381 12.64 12.57 -12.85
N THR A 382 13.32 11.97 -11.87
CA THR A 382 13.82 12.65 -10.67
C THR A 382 15.27 13.03 -10.88
N ILE A 383 15.60 14.31 -10.56
CA ILE A 383 16.89 14.95 -10.88
C ILE A 383 17.51 15.51 -9.59
N TRP A 384 18.79 15.24 -9.35
CA TRP A 384 19.55 15.77 -8.22
C TRP A 384 21.03 15.99 -8.59
N ASP A 385 21.78 16.62 -7.71
CA ASP A 385 23.23 16.85 -7.89
C ASP A 385 24.07 16.23 -6.76
N SER A 386 25.36 16.49 -6.76
CA SER A 386 26.32 15.91 -5.81
C SER A 386 26.04 16.25 -4.34
N LYS A 387 25.28 17.31 -4.05
CA LYS A 387 24.91 17.74 -2.68
C LYS A 387 23.74 16.96 -2.08
N TYR A 388 23.21 15.94 -2.77
CA TYR A 388 21.96 15.29 -2.39
C TYR A 388 21.91 14.76 -0.95
N ALA A 389 23.05 14.38 -0.36
CA ALA A 389 23.08 13.90 1.02
C ALA A 389 22.75 15.03 2.01
N GLU A 390 23.38 16.20 1.83
CA GLU A 390 23.12 17.41 2.65
C GLU A 390 21.67 17.91 2.43
N ASP A 391 21.20 17.85 1.18
CA ASP A 391 19.83 18.22 0.84
C ASP A 391 18.80 17.29 1.50
N CYS A 392 19.00 15.97 1.49
CA CYS A 392 18.12 15.00 2.15
C CYS A 392 18.04 15.22 3.67
N GLU A 393 19.15 15.59 4.33
CA GLU A 393 19.15 15.94 5.75
C GLU A 393 18.29 17.18 6.00
N ARG A 394 18.49 18.23 5.20
CA ARG A 394 17.76 19.48 5.28
C ARG A 394 16.28 19.39 4.91
N PHE A 395 15.92 18.49 4.02
CA PHE A 395 14.53 18.30 3.59
C PHE A 395 13.60 17.85 4.72
N ALA A 396 14.15 17.27 5.78
CA ALA A 396 13.38 16.81 6.94
C ALA A 396 12.13 16.02 6.50
N THR A 397 12.33 15.02 5.63
CA THR A 397 11.25 14.14 5.20
C THR A 397 10.73 13.29 6.36
N HIS A 398 9.49 12.81 6.27
CA HIS A 398 8.77 12.17 7.36
C HIS A 398 8.63 10.65 7.16
N GLY A 399 8.41 9.93 8.26
CA GLY A 399 8.13 8.50 8.28
C GLY A 399 9.16 7.69 7.51
N CYS A 400 8.74 6.71 6.71
CA CYS A 400 9.61 5.85 5.90
C CYS A 400 10.46 6.59 4.84
N SER A 401 10.22 7.87 4.58
CA SER A 401 11.06 8.67 3.67
C SER A 401 12.23 9.33 4.38
N ARG A 402 12.24 9.35 5.72
CA ARG A 402 13.34 9.93 6.49
C ARG A 402 14.61 9.08 6.34
N LEU A 403 15.75 9.76 6.16
CA LEU A 403 17.06 9.12 5.93
C LEU A 403 18.07 9.44 7.04
N TYR A 404 17.73 10.32 7.96
CA TYR A 404 18.53 10.78 9.09
C TYR A 404 17.77 10.57 10.40
N PRO A 405 18.43 10.51 11.54
CA PRO A 405 17.73 10.29 12.81
C PRO A 405 16.57 11.26 13.05
N HIS A 406 15.53 10.78 13.66
CA HIS A 406 14.39 11.57 14.12
C HIS A 406 14.81 12.55 15.21
N VAL A 407 13.97 13.53 15.52
CA VAL A 407 14.30 14.60 16.49
C VAL A 407 14.67 14.05 17.88
N ASN A 408 14.02 12.96 18.29
CA ASN A 408 14.32 12.27 19.56
C ASN A 408 15.47 11.25 19.46
N GLY A 409 16.17 11.17 18.33
CA GLY A 409 17.31 10.27 18.11
C GLY A 409 16.95 8.86 17.69
N THR A 410 15.68 8.58 17.42
CA THR A 410 15.23 7.31 16.83
C THR A 410 15.80 7.17 15.42
N ASN A 411 16.32 5.99 15.07
CA ASN A 411 16.91 5.74 13.76
C ASN A 411 15.84 5.65 12.66
N PRO A 412 16.13 6.15 11.44
CA PRO A 412 15.25 5.94 10.30
C PRO A 412 15.27 4.46 9.89
N VAL A 413 14.22 4.01 9.22
CA VAL A 413 14.12 2.63 8.68
C VAL A 413 15.31 2.31 7.78
N PHE A 414 15.64 3.21 6.85
CA PHE A 414 16.84 3.10 6.03
C PHE A 414 17.68 4.38 6.16
N PRO A 415 18.84 4.30 6.84
CA PRO A 415 19.74 5.44 6.96
C PRO A 415 20.41 5.79 5.63
N MET A 416 20.92 7.01 5.52
CA MET A 416 21.46 7.59 4.29
C MET A 416 22.58 6.77 3.67
N ASP A 417 23.48 6.19 4.47
CA ASP A 417 24.60 5.35 4.00
C ASP A 417 24.09 4.06 3.31
N TYR A 418 23.03 3.45 3.85
CA TYR A 418 22.39 2.30 3.22
C TYR A 418 21.74 2.69 1.88
N VAL A 419 21.05 3.84 1.83
CA VAL A 419 20.43 4.33 0.59
C VAL A 419 21.49 4.71 -0.46
N GLN A 420 22.63 5.24 -0.04
CA GLN A 420 23.78 5.49 -0.94
C GLN A 420 24.29 4.19 -1.58
N ALA A 421 24.39 3.10 -0.81
CA ALA A 421 24.77 1.80 -1.35
C ALA A 421 23.72 1.27 -2.36
N MET A 422 22.43 1.43 -2.08
CA MET A 422 21.35 1.11 -3.04
C MET A 422 21.47 1.93 -4.33
N ASN A 423 21.75 3.23 -4.22
CA ASN A 423 21.92 4.11 -5.39
C ASN A 423 23.12 3.70 -6.24
N ALA A 424 24.25 3.34 -5.62
CA ALA A 424 25.44 2.84 -6.34
C ALA A 424 25.13 1.56 -7.13
N ASP A 425 24.38 0.63 -6.53
CA ASP A 425 23.92 -0.59 -7.22
C ASP A 425 23.00 -0.26 -8.40
N LEU A 426 22.05 0.68 -8.23
CA LEU A 426 21.16 1.13 -9.31
C LEU A 426 21.94 1.84 -10.44
N GLN A 427 23.01 2.56 -10.11
CA GLN A 427 23.90 3.19 -11.10
C GLN A 427 24.68 2.14 -11.88
N ASP A 428 25.26 1.14 -11.20
CA ASP A 428 25.95 0.01 -11.84
C ASP A 428 25.01 -0.79 -12.75
N GLN A 429 23.75 -0.93 -12.37
CA GLN A 429 22.72 -1.55 -13.19
C GLN A 429 22.19 -0.64 -14.32
N GLY A 430 22.55 0.65 -14.33
CA GLY A 430 22.17 1.62 -15.37
C GLY A 430 20.73 2.14 -15.25
N TYR A 431 20.13 2.16 -14.07
CA TYR A 431 18.89 2.87 -13.78
C TYR A 431 19.14 4.34 -13.48
N ILE A 432 20.14 4.63 -12.65
CA ILE A 432 20.61 5.99 -12.39
C ILE A 432 21.67 6.34 -13.43
N VAL A 433 21.54 7.49 -14.06
CA VAL A 433 22.55 8.06 -14.95
C VAL A 433 23.23 9.25 -14.30
N GLU A 434 24.52 9.43 -14.56
CA GLU A 434 25.37 10.51 -14.07
C GLU A 434 25.90 11.34 -15.25
N ALA A 435 26.04 12.64 -15.08
CA ALA A 435 26.55 13.56 -16.10
C ALA A 435 27.29 14.74 -15.48
N ASP A 436 28.24 15.33 -16.23
CA ASP A 436 28.98 16.51 -15.79
C ASP A 436 28.21 17.81 -16.06
N THR A 437 27.21 17.78 -16.95
CA THR A 437 26.36 18.94 -17.30
C THR A 437 24.88 18.56 -17.38
N ILE A 438 24.00 19.57 -17.23
CA ILE A 438 22.55 19.39 -17.36
C ILE A 438 22.17 18.96 -18.79
N GLU A 439 22.86 19.49 -19.81
CA GLU A 439 22.63 19.14 -21.21
C GLU A 439 23.02 17.68 -21.52
N GLU A 440 24.11 17.19 -20.93
CA GLU A 440 24.49 15.78 -21.03
C GLU A 440 23.50 14.88 -20.30
N LEU A 441 23.02 15.31 -19.13
CA LEU A 441 21.98 14.58 -18.39
C LEU A 441 20.68 14.48 -19.19
N ALA A 442 20.29 15.56 -19.88
CA ALA A 442 19.13 15.54 -20.78
C ALA A 442 19.28 14.47 -21.87
N ASP A 443 20.46 14.41 -22.52
CA ASP A 443 20.76 13.41 -23.57
C ASP A 443 20.66 11.97 -23.01
N LYS A 444 21.22 11.73 -21.83
CA LYS A 444 21.21 10.40 -21.17
C LYS A 444 19.80 9.96 -20.74
N LEU A 445 18.96 10.90 -20.34
CA LEU A 445 17.56 10.63 -19.95
C LEU A 445 16.59 10.68 -21.14
N GLY A 446 17.06 11.08 -22.35
CA GLY A 446 16.21 11.23 -23.53
C GLY A 446 15.19 12.37 -23.39
N LEU A 447 15.52 13.46 -22.69
CA LEU A 447 14.69 14.64 -22.49
C LEU A 447 14.99 15.71 -23.56
N PRO A 448 14.01 16.55 -23.93
CA PRO A 448 14.23 17.73 -24.80
C PRO A 448 15.19 18.70 -24.12
N LYS A 449 16.42 18.80 -24.62
CA LYS A 449 17.53 19.55 -24.00
C LYS A 449 17.17 20.99 -23.67
N GLU A 450 16.64 21.73 -24.63
CA GLU A 450 16.32 23.15 -24.45
C GLU A 450 15.26 23.38 -23.35
N THR A 451 14.20 22.57 -23.37
CA THR A 451 13.12 22.69 -22.39
C THR A 451 13.63 22.29 -21.01
N PHE A 452 14.34 21.15 -20.92
CA PHE A 452 14.85 20.66 -19.65
C PHE A 452 15.86 21.63 -19.00
N THR A 453 16.81 22.18 -19.78
CA THR A 453 17.75 23.18 -19.27
C THR A 453 17.02 24.42 -18.76
N ALA A 454 16.05 24.93 -19.53
CA ALA A 454 15.24 26.07 -19.09
C ALA A 454 14.43 25.78 -17.80
N THR A 455 13.92 24.56 -17.65
CA THR A 455 13.23 24.12 -16.42
C THR A 455 14.19 24.11 -15.23
N VAL A 456 15.41 23.59 -15.39
CA VAL A 456 16.44 23.58 -14.33
C VAL A 456 16.86 25.00 -13.95
N ASP A 457 17.10 25.88 -14.94
CA ASP A 457 17.45 27.27 -14.70
C ASP A 457 16.36 27.98 -13.89
N HIS A 458 15.10 27.85 -14.29
CA HIS A 458 13.97 28.43 -13.57
C HIS A 458 13.81 27.86 -12.16
N TYR A 459 13.95 26.53 -12.00
CA TYR A 459 13.91 25.90 -10.68
C TYR A 459 15.03 26.42 -9.76
N ASN A 460 16.23 26.62 -10.29
CA ASN A 460 17.35 27.22 -9.57
C ASN A 460 17.07 28.66 -9.15
N GLU A 461 16.37 29.47 -9.98
CA GLU A 461 15.94 30.82 -9.64
C GLU A 461 14.94 30.81 -8.46
N LEU A 462 13.95 29.89 -8.47
CA LEU A 462 13.00 29.72 -7.37
C LEU A 462 13.71 29.30 -6.07
N ALA A 463 14.66 28.35 -6.16
CA ALA A 463 15.43 27.89 -5.01
C ALA A 463 16.33 29.00 -4.44
N ALA A 464 16.98 29.78 -5.30
CA ALA A 464 17.79 30.93 -4.88
C ALA A 464 16.95 32.06 -4.24
N LYS A 465 15.70 32.24 -4.72
CA LYS A 465 14.73 33.17 -4.12
C LYS A 465 14.21 32.67 -2.78
N GLY A 466 14.20 31.35 -2.55
CA GLY A 466 13.62 30.71 -1.36
C GLY A 466 12.09 30.68 -1.38
N GLU A 467 11.46 30.75 -2.57
CA GLU A 467 10.01 30.74 -2.74
C GLU A 467 9.64 30.03 -4.04
N ASP A 468 8.83 28.99 -3.95
CA ASP A 468 8.28 28.27 -5.11
C ASP A 468 6.95 28.89 -5.53
N GLU A 469 7.02 29.83 -6.49
CA GLU A 469 5.83 30.52 -7.02
C GLU A 469 4.99 29.63 -7.93
N ASP A 470 5.53 28.51 -8.42
CA ASP A 470 4.86 27.63 -9.37
C ASP A 470 3.94 26.60 -8.67
N TYR A 471 4.46 25.90 -7.66
CA TYR A 471 3.77 24.79 -7.02
C TYR A 471 3.71 24.88 -5.49
N GLY A 472 4.32 25.92 -4.88
CA GLY A 472 4.25 26.18 -3.44
C GLY A 472 4.99 25.13 -2.60
N LYS A 473 6.06 24.53 -3.11
CA LYS A 473 6.95 23.69 -2.34
C LYS A 473 7.64 24.50 -1.25
N GLU A 474 7.77 23.93 -0.07
CA GLU A 474 8.34 24.60 1.09
C GLU A 474 9.78 25.07 0.81
N SER A 475 10.14 26.26 1.27
CA SER A 475 11.44 26.90 0.95
C SER A 475 12.64 26.04 1.38
N TYR A 476 12.56 25.39 2.54
CA TYR A 476 13.64 24.53 3.05
C TYR A 476 13.77 23.21 2.29
N ARG A 477 12.81 22.85 1.44
CA ARG A 477 12.82 21.69 0.53
C ARG A 477 13.23 22.05 -0.91
N LEU A 478 13.48 23.33 -1.20
CA LEU A 478 14.06 23.71 -2.47
C LEU A 478 15.58 23.45 -2.46
N SER A 479 16.11 22.90 -3.53
CA SER A 479 17.54 22.64 -3.69
C SER A 479 18.00 23.05 -5.09
N THR A 480 19.13 23.76 -5.18
CA THR A 480 19.70 24.11 -6.49
C THR A 480 20.36 22.92 -7.13
N LEU A 481 20.27 22.83 -8.45
CA LEU A 481 21.05 21.91 -9.28
C LEU A 481 22.24 22.68 -9.86
N SER A 482 23.36 22.73 -9.12
CA SER A 482 24.49 23.61 -9.38
C SER A 482 25.86 22.98 -9.27
N GLU A 483 25.96 21.77 -8.70
CA GLU A 483 27.24 21.09 -8.43
C GLU A 483 27.30 19.70 -9.07
N ALA A 484 28.12 19.58 -10.11
CA ALA A 484 28.38 18.29 -10.75
C ALA A 484 29.06 17.28 -9.77
N PRO A 485 28.88 15.99 -9.97
CA PRO A 485 28.05 15.37 -11.01
C PRO A 485 26.55 15.54 -10.75
N PHE A 486 25.80 15.62 -11.86
CA PHE A 486 24.35 15.61 -11.86
C PHE A 486 23.84 14.19 -12.09
N TYR A 487 22.77 13.85 -11.43
CA TYR A 487 22.18 12.51 -11.51
C TYR A 487 20.71 12.59 -11.94
N GLY A 488 20.25 11.52 -12.57
CA GLY A 488 18.84 11.38 -12.91
C GLY A 488 18.41 9.93 -12.99
N VAL A 489 17.14 9.70 -12.69
CA VAL A 489 16.48 8.40 -12.81
C VAL A 489 15.14 8.58 -13.49
N ARG A 490 14.80 7.69 -14.42
CA ARG A 490 13.47 7.63 -14.99
C ARG A 490 12.58 6.75 -14.14
N GLN A 491 11.35 7.20 -13.89
CA GLN A 491 10.38 6.51 -13.05
C GLN A 491 9.04 6.36 -13.80
N ALA A 492 8.38 5.23 -13.64
CA ALA A 492 7.05 4.98 -14.18
C ALA A 492 6.24 4.14 -13.20
N GLY A 493 5.53 4.80 -12.31
CA GLY A 493 4.84 4.17 -11.22
C GLY A 493 5.70 4.02 -9.96
N GLY A 494 5.24 3.21 -9.04
CA GLY A 494 5.79 3.09 -7.70
C GLY A 494 5.94 1.65 -7.22
N TYR A 495 6.17 1.56 -5.94
CA TYR A 495 6.42 0.36 -5.18
C TYR A 495 5.15 0.00 -4.42
N LEU A 496 4.40 -1.00 -4.92
CA LEU A 496 3.15 -1.46 -4.34
C LEU A 496 3.42 -2.39 -3.15
N ILE A 497 2.82 -2.09 -2.00
CA ILE A 497 2.98 -2.86 -0.76
C ILE A 497 1.76 -3.74 -0.48
N CYS A 498 0.57 -3.14 -0.44
CA CYS A 498 -0.67 -3.87 -0.13
C CYS A 498 -1.90 -3.17 -0.71
N THR A 499 -3.04 -3.86 -0.75
CA THR A 499 -4.34 -3.22 -0.98
C THR A 499 -4.86 -2.59 0.31
N MET A 500 -5.63 -1.50 0.19
CA MET A 500 -6.19 -0.74 1.31
C MET A 500 -7.70 -0.84 1.42
N ASP A 501 -8.30 -1.64 0.56
CA ASP A 501 -9.72 -1.96 0.55
C ASP A 501 -9.93 -3.43 0.91
N GLY A 502 -11.10 -3.75 1.42
CA GLY A 502 -11.39 -5.11 1.85
C GLY A 502 -12.84 -5.32 2.27
N ILE A 503 -13.04 -6.30 3.11
CA ILE A 503 -14.35 -6.65 3.65
C ILE A 503 -14.80 -5.57 4.64
N GLN A 504 -15.99 -5.05 4.45
CA GLN A 504 -16.56 -4.07 5.37
C GLN A 504 -16.83 -4.69 6.74
N ILE A 505 -16.45 -3.94 7.79
CA ILE A 505 -16.53 -4.39 9.18
C ILE A 505 -17.29 -3.38 10.05
N ASP A 506 -17.81 -3.87 11.18
CA ASP A 506 -18.35 -3.00 12.23
C ASP A 506 -17.25 -2.57 13.23
N ASP A 507 -17.61 -1.79 14.23
CA ASP A 507 -16.69 -1.26 15.25
C ASP A 507 -16.13 -2.34 16.21
N ASN A 508 -16.61 -3.58 16.10
CA ASN A 508 -16.13 -4.76 16.81
C ASN A 508 -15.43 -5.76 15.89
N MET A 509 -15.03 -5.32 14.68
CA MET A 509 -14.32 -6.11 13.67
C MET A 509 -15.13 -7.27 13.08
N HIS A 510 -16.47 -7.34 13.27
CA HIS A 510 -17.29 -8.32 12.58
C HIS A 510 -17.40 -7.95 11.10
N ALA A 511 -17.27 -8.94 10.21
CA ALA A 511 -17.70 -8.77 8.83
C ALA A 511 -19.20 -8.46 8.78
N ILE A 512 -19.62 -7.55 7.90
CA ILE A 512 -21.03 -7.17 7.74
C ILE A 512 -21.61 -7.64 6.42
N ASP A 513 -22.92 -7.91 6.43
CA ASP A 513 -23.69 -8.31 5.26
C ASP A 513 -24.27 -7.10 4.49
N GLN A 514 -25.02 -7.36 3.41
CA GLN A 514 -25.67 -6.34 2.59
C GLN A 514 -26.72 -5.49 3.34
N ASP A 515 -27.22 -5.95 4.48
CA ASP A 515 -28.14 -5.24 5.36
C ASP A 515 -27.38 -4.46 6.46
N PHE A 516 -26.05 -4.40 6.37
CA PHE A 516 -25.13 -3.81 7.36
C PHE A 516 -25.23 -4.46 8.75
N LYS A 517 -25.56 -5.74 8.80
CA LYS A 517 -25.60 -6.52 10.04
C LYS A 517 -24.32 -7.36 10.16
N ALA A 518 -23.84 -7.49 11.40
CA ALA A 518 -22.73 -8.37 11.71
C ALA A 518 -23.04 -9.83 11.33
N ILE A 519 -22.12 -10.50 10.67
CA ILE A 519 -22.15 -11.94 10.43
C ILE A 519 -21.62 -12.61 11.71
N PRO A 520 -22.46 -13.33 12.47
CA PRO A 520 -22.05 -13.90 13.74
C PRO A 520 -20.89 -14.89 13.58
N GLY A 521 -19.89 -14.77 14.45
CA GLY A 521 -18.73 -15.67 14.47
C GLY A 521 -17.68 -15.41 13.40
N LEU A 522 -17.82 -14.36 12.59
CA LEU A 522 -16.83 -13.97 11.58
C LEU A 522 -16.25 -12.57 11.88
N TYR A 523 -14.93 -12.53 12.10
CA TYR A 523 -14.17 -11.31 12.35
C TYR A 523 -13.11 -11.13 11.26
N VAL A 524 -12.87 -9.88 10.87
CA VAL A 524 -11.92 -9.54 9.80
C VAL A 524 -11.04 -8.39 10.25
N ILE A 525 -9.72 -8.55 10.08
CA ILE A 525 -8.72 -7.58 10.55
C ILE A 525 -7.55 -7.45 9.57
N GLY A 526 -6.76 -6.40 9.73
CA GLY A 526 -5.58 -6.13 8.89
C GLY A 526 -5.94 -5.73 7.47
N ASP A 527 -5.01 -5.91 6.51
CA ASP A 527 -5.15 -5.46 5.11
C ASP A 527 -6.35 -6.04 4.36
N MET A 528 -7.02 -7.05 4.89
CA MET A 528 -8.25 -7.56 4.28
C MET A 528 -9.53 -6.90 4.83
N SER A 529 -9.42 -6.03 5.84
CA SER A 529 -10.54 -5.25 6.36
C SER A 529 -10.72 -3.95 5.59
N GLY A 530 -11.96 -3.57 5.35
CA GLY A 530 -12.34 -2.34 4.64
C GLY A 530 -12.79 -1.21 5.57
N ASN A 531 -13.26 -0.11 4.95
CA ASN A 531 -13.80 1.09 5.62
C ASN A 531 -12.79 1.91 6.45
N TYR A 532 -11.49 1.58 6.41
CA TYR A 532 -10.48 2.26 7.21
C TYR A 532 -9.63 3.24 6.39
N PHE A 533 -8.97 2.78 5.32
CA PHE A 533 -8.06 3.60 4.52
C PHE A 533 -8.60 4.01 3.14
N SER A 534 -9.77 3.56 2.74
CA SER A 534 -10.29 3.78 1.39
C SER A 534 -9.95 5.15 0.81
N GLY A 535 -9.29 5.18 -0.35
CA GLY A 535 -8.95 6.40 -1.08
C GLY A 535 -7.45 6.69 -1.17
N SER A 536 -6.75 6.88 -0.08
CA SER A 536 -5.31 7.20 -0.05
C SER A 536 -4.68 6.79 1.27
N TYR A 537 -3.40 6.43 1.25
CA TYR A 537 -2.64 6.07 2.43
C TYR A 537 -2.20 7.32 3.22
N PRO A 538 -2.51 7.41 4.52
CA PRO A 538 -2.19 8.58 5.34
C PRO A 538 -0.71 8.60 5.77
N SER A 539 0.18 8.73 4.81
CA SER A 539 1.63 8.54 4.91
C SER A 539 2.34 9.44 5.93
N LEU A 540 1.72 10.54 6.32
CA LEU A 540 2.29 11.46 7.33
C LEU A 540 1.93 11.08 8.77
N MET A 541 1.32 9.93 8.95
CA MET A 541 1.06 9.33 10.26
C MET A 541 2.02 8.18 10.57
N ALA A 542 3.08 8.00 9.80
CA ALA A 542 4.07 6.93 9.89
C ALA A 542 3.50 5.52 10.16
N GLY A 543 3.57 4.63 9.23
CA GLY A 543 3.28 3.21 9.40
C GLY A 543 1.86 2.78 9.19
#